data_e895e586c1036a9c784db56358c5de1f
#
_entry.id   e895e586c1036a9c784db56358c5de1f
#
_cell.length_a   1.000
_cell.length_b   1.000
_cell.length_c   1.000
_cell.angle_alpha   90.00
_cell.angle_beta   90.00
_cell.angle_gamma   90.00
#
_symmetry.space_group_name_H-M   'P 1'
#
loop_
_entity.id
_entity.type
_entity.pdbx_description
1 polymer ?
#
loop_
_entity_poly.entity_id
_entity_poly.type
_entity_poly.pdbx_seq_one_letter_code
_entity_poly.pdbx_strand_id
1 'polypeptide(L)'
;MTGGGGVEPGEGLGERTLWHGRFASGPAEELMAYTVSLPYDQRLAADDIAGSRAHVRGLVRGELLDGDEAAAVLAALDDVERELTDGSFVFAPTDEDIHTAVERRVTEIAGPAGGKLHTGRSRNDQVATDLRLYTKRALLEVAERVLAFQEALLGRADEVGDAYLPGYTHLQRAQPVLLAHHLLAHGWAL
;
A
#
# COMPACT_ATOMS: atom_id res chain seq x y z
N MET A 1 22.25 -49.01 -14.34
CA MET A 1 21.56 -48.92 -13.03
C MET A 1 21.08 -47.50 -12.87
N THR A 2 19.79 -47.33 -13.06
CA THR A 2 19.06 -46.08 -13.06
C THR A 2 18.63 -45.76 -11.63
N GLY A 3 19.13 -44.68 -11.07
CA GLY A 3 18.64 -44.10 -9.81
C GLY A 3 17.73 -42.91 -10.10
N GLY A 4 16.42 -43.14 -10.24
CA GLY A 4 15.46 -42.09 -10.25
C GLY A 4 15.22 -41.57 -8.84
N GLY A 5 15.68 -40.34 -8.54
CA GLY A 5 15.30 -39.61 -7.35
C GLY A 5 13.87 -39.14 -7.49
N GLY A 6 12.92 -39.83 -6.85
CA GLY A 6 11.55 -39.38 -6.70
C GLY A 6 11.52 -38.11 -5.83
N VAL A 7 10.88 -37.07 -6.35
CA VAL A 7 10.53 -35.87 -5.57
C VAL A 7 9.38 -36.32 -4.65
N GLU A 8 9.60 -36.28 -3.35
CA GLU A 8 8.58 -36.51 -2.33
C GLU A 8 7.50 -35.42 -2.42
N PRO A 9 6.21 -35.77 -2.50
CA PRO A 9 5.12 -34.78 -2.46
C PRO A 9 4.78 -34.49 -0.99
N GLY A 10 5.32 -33.39 -0.41
CA GLY A 10 5.01 -33.11 0.99
C GLY A 10 5.55 -31.84 1.61
N GLU A 11 6.10 -30.90 0.87
CA GLU A 11 6.41 -29.58 1.43
C GLU A 11 5.33 -28.58 1.01
N GLY A 12 4.58 -28.09 1.98
CA GLY A 12 3.47 -27.16 1.76
C GLY A 12 3.90 -25.85 1.11
N LEU A 13 3.05 -25.28 0.27
CA LEU A 13 3.25 -23.99 -0.42
C LEU A 13 3.59 -22.81 0.51
N GLY A 14 3.54 -23.01 1.85
CA GLY A 14 3.81 -21.99 2.87
C GLY A 14 5.27 -21.77 3.25
N GLU A 15 6.21 -22.61 2.77
CA GLU A 15 7.64 -22.54 3.17
C GLU A 15 8.56 -21.98 2.09
N ARG A 16 8.05 -21.66 0.89
CA ARG A 16 8.86 -21.18 -0.23
C ARG A 16 8.45 -19.77 -0.64
N THR A 17 9.43 -18.89 -0.81
CA THR A 17 9.22 -17.58 -1.42
C THR A 17 8.79 -17.73 -2.89
N LEU A 18 8.02 -16.80 -3.44
CA LEU A 18 7.54 -16.84 -4.83
C LEU A 18 8.69 -16.92 -5.86
N TRP A 19 9.87 -16.41 -5.53
CA TRP A 19 11.07 -16.40 -6.38
C TRP A 19 12.05 -17.54 -6.08
N HIS A 20 11.67 -18.53 -5.27
CA HIS A 20 12.55 -19.64 -4.87
C HIS A 20 13.19 -20.35 -6.07
N GLY A 21 12.45 -20.60 -7.13
CA GLY A 21 12.94 -21.08 -8.43
C GLY A 21 13.95 -22.22 -8.35
N ARG A 22 15.22 -21.94 -8.71
CA ARG A 22 16.33 -22.90 -8.79
C ARG A 22 17.10 -23.08 -7.49
N PHE A 23 16.78 -22.34 -6.45
CA PHE A 23 17.52 -22.44 -5.19
C PHE A 23 17.18 -23.74 -4.45
N ALA A 24 18.17 -24.38 -3.89
CA ALA A 24 18.01 -25.62 -3.11
C ALA A 24 17.53 -25.35 -1.67
N SER A 25 17.70 -24.11 -1.19
CA SER A 25 17.32 -23.67 0.15
C SER A 25 16.66 -22.28 0.08
N GLY A 26 15.89 -21.92 1.09
CA GLY A 26 15.40 -20.55 1.26
C GLY A 26 16.54 -19.53 1.46
N PRO A 27 16.24 -18.23 1.40
CA PRO A 27 17.22 -17.18 1.70
C PRO A 27 17.69 -17.25 3.15
N ALA A 28 18.89 -16.73 3.42
CA ALA A 28 19.39 -16.59 4.78
C ALA A 28 18.45 -15.66 5.60
N GLU A 29 18.29 -15.95 6.89
CA GLU A 29 17.42 -15.19 7.77
C GLU A 29 17.81 -13.71 7.83
N GLU A 30 19.11 -13.42 7.86
CA GLU A 30 19.63 -12.05 7.83
C GLU A 30 19.28 -11.30 6.54
N LEU A 31 19.26 -12.01 5.40
CA LEU A 31 18.84 -11.44 4.13
C LEU A 31 17.34 -11.10 4.15
N MET A 32 16.51 -12.02 4.62
CA MET A 32 15.06 -11.77 4.76
C MET A 32 14.81 -10.60 5.70
N ALA A 33 15.45 -10.54 6.85
CA ALA A 33 15.31 -9.43 7.80
C ALA A 33 15.68 -8.07 7.19
N TYR A 34 16.63 -8.05 6.24
CA TYR A 34 17.04 -6.84 5.53
C TYR A 34 16.10 -6.44 4.39
N THR A 35 15.52 -7.41 3.69
CA THR A 35 14.72 -7.17 2.47
C THR A 35 13.22 -7.04 2.71
N VAL A 36 12.70 -7.53 3.84
CA VAL A 36 11.27 -7.43 4.19
C VAL A 36 10.82 -5.98 4.25
N SER A 37 9.82 -5.62 3.43
CA SER A 37 9.22 -4.30 3.39
C SER A 37 7.79 -4.24 3.95
N LEU A 38 7.19 -5.38 4.28
CA LEU A 38 5.83 -5.51 4.77
C LEU A 38 5.43 -4.51 5.87
N PRO A 39 6.27 -4.19 6.89
CA PRO A 39 5.93 -3.21 7.91
C PRO A 39 5.67 -1.79 7.37
N TYR A 40 6.19 -1.49 6.18
CA TYR A 40 6.07 -0.17 5.54
C TYR A 40 5.03 -0.15 4.43
N ASP A 41 4.98 -1.20 3.60
CA ASP A 41 4.19 -1.25 2.37
C ASP A 41 2.77 -1.80 2.54
N GLN A 42 2.42 -2.40 3.68
CA GLN A 42 1.04 -2.81 3.96
C GLN A 42 0.00 -1.70 3.78
N ARG A 43 0.41 -0.42 3.84
CA ARG A 43 -0.43 0.74 3.54
C ARG A 43 -0.83 0.84 2.06
N LEU A 44 -0.15 0.11 1.17
CA LEU A 44 -0.44 0.03 -0.26
C LEU A 44 -1.49 -1.04 -0.59
N ALA A 45 -1.95 -1.81 0.40
CA ALA A 45 -2.85 -2.95 0.19
C ALA A 45 -4.08 -2.63 -0.68
N ALA A 46 -4.78 -1.54 -0.38
CA ALA A 46 -5.96 -1.13 -1.15
C ALA A 46 -5.62 -0.73 -2.59
N ASP A 47 -4.45 -0.11 -2.79
CA ASP A 47 -3.98 0.32 -4.10
C ASP A 47 -3.52 -0.89 -4.93
N ASP A 48 -2.84 -1.88 -4.31
CA ASP A 48 -2.47 -3.15 -4.95
C ASP A 48 -3.71 -3.96 -5.38
N ILE A 49 -4.72 -4.07 -4.53
CA ILE A 49 -5.97 -4.76 -4.86
C ILE A 49 -6.69 -4.05 -6.02
N ALA A 50 -6.74 -2.72 -6.03
CA ALA A 50 -7.33 -1.95 -7.12
C ALA A 50 -6.57 -2.17 -8.44
N GLY A 51 -5.23 -2.13 -8.40
CA GLY A 51 -4.34 -2.44 -9.52
C GLY A 51 -4.51 -3.87 -10.03
N SER A 52 -4.58 -4.83 -9.11
CA SER A 52 -4.78 -6.26 -9.41
C SER A 52 -6.14 -6.53 -10.06
N ARG A 53 -7.22 -5.90 -9.59
CA ARG A 53 -8.53 -5.98 -10.27
C ARG A 53 -8.48 -5.44 -11.71
N ALA A 54 -7.77 -4.34 -11.93
CA ALA A 54 -7.59 -3.78 -13.26
C ALA A 54 -6.76 -4.72 -14.16
N HIS A 55 -5.72 -5.33 -13.59
CA HIS A 55 -4.88 -6.31 -14.28
C HIS A 55 -5.66 -7.54 -14.70
N VAL A 56 -6.49 -8.14 -13.81
CA VAL A 56 -7.39 -9.27 -14.15
C VAL A 56 -8.27 -8.93 -15.36
N ARG A 57 -8.88 -7.73 -15.37
CA ARG A 57 -9.68 -7.29 -16.52
C ARG A 57 -8.83 -7.16 -17.79
N GLY A 58 -7.55 -6.78 -17.64
CA GLY A 58 -6.57 -6.77 -18.74
C GLY A 58 -6.28 -8.16 -19.28
N LEU A 59 -6.08 -9.15 -18.39
CA LEU A 59 -5.83 -10.54 -18.76
C LEU A 59 -7.01 -11.16 -19.52
N VAL A 60 -8.25 -10.85 -19.11
CA VAL A 60 -9.47 -11.28 -19.84
C VAL A 60 -9.50 -10.69 -21.25
N ARG A 61 -9.23 -9.36 -21.39
CA ARG A 61 -9.18 -8.73 -22.72
C ARG A 61 -8.07 -9.29 -23.62
N GLY A 62 -6.98 -9.76 -22.99
CA GLY A 62 -5.86 -10.41 -23.68
C GLY A 62 -6.07 -11.92 -23.91
N GLU A 63 -7.23 -12.46 -23.55
CA GLU A 63 -7.57 -13.90 -23.69
C GLU A 63 -6.60 -14.82 -22.90
N LEU A 64 -5.99 -14.32 -21.82
CA LEU A 64 -5.08 -15.05 -20.93
C LEU A 64 -5.78 -15.64 -19.70
N LEU A 65 -6.96 -15.10 -19.35
CA LEU A 65 -7.91 -15.64 -18.37
C LEU A 65 -9.27 -15.79 -19.03
N ASP A 66 -9.94 -16.88 -18.76
CA ASP A 66 -11.35 -17.01 -19.11
C ASP A 66 -12.27 -16.32 -18.10
N GLY A 67 -13.58 -16.31 -18.37
CA GLY A 67 -14.56 -15.62 -17.54
C GLY A 67 -14.70 -16.20 -16.14
N ASP A 68 -14.64 -17.53 -16.02
CA ASP A 68 -14.81 -18.24 -14.74
C ASP A 68 -13.56 -18.06 -13.87
N GLU A 69 -12.37 -18.17 -14.45
CA GLU A 69 -11.10 -17.89 -13.77
C GLU A 69 -11.04 -16.45 -13.28
N ALA A 70 -11.42 -15.49 -14.12
CA ALA A 70 -11.46 -14.09 -13.75
C ALA A 70 -12.45 -13.81 -12.61
N ALA A 71 -13.63 -14.40 -12.65
CA ALA A 71 -14.63 -14.29 -11.59
C ALA A 71 -14.10 -14.83 -10.26
N ALA A 72 -13.44 -16.00 -10.28
CA ALA A 72 -12.84 -16.60 -9.09
C ALA A 72 -11.74 -15.69 -8.48
N VAL A 73 -10.85 -15.15 -9.32
CA VAL A 73 -9.77 -14.26 -8.85
C VAL A 73 -10.32 -12.92 -8.31
N LEU A 74 -11.33 -12.33 -8.98
CA LEU A 74 -11.96 -11.10 -8.50
C LEU A 74 -12.68 -11.32 -7.16
N ALA A 75 -13.40 -12.41 -6.99
CA ALA A 75 -14.03 -12.77 -5.72
C ALA A 75 -12.99 -12.97 -4.60
N ALA A 76 -11.88 -13.64 -4.90
CA ALA A 76 -10.79 -13.81 -3.95
C ALA A 76 -10.14 -12.47 -3.56
N LEU A 77 -9.98 -11.51 -4.49
CA LEU A 77 -9.51 -10.16 -4.19
C LEU A 77 -10.50 -9.40 -3.28
N ASP A 78 -11.81 -9.61 -3.44
CA ASP A 78 -12.83 -9.02 -2.56
C ASP A 78 -12.77 -9.61 -1.15
N ASP A 79 -12.52 -10.90 -1.02
CA ASP A 79 -12.31 -11.57 0.28
C ASP A 79 -11.04 -11.08 0.97
N VAL A 80 -9.93 -10.97 0.24
CA VAL A 80 -8.65 -10.44 0.76
C VAL A 80 -8.79 -8.99 1.22
N GLU A 81 -9.48 -8.14 0.46
CA GLU A 81 -9.75 -6.75 0.86
C GLU A 81 -10.55 -6.68 2.17
N ARG A 82 -11.55 -7.55 2.32
CA ARG A 82 -12.34 -7.64 3.54
C ARG A 82 -11.48 -8.08 4.72
N GLU A 83 -10.69 -9.16 4.56
CA GLU A 83 -9.78 -9.66 5.62
C GLU A 83 -8.77 -8.58 6.08
N LEU A 84 -8.22 -7.80 5.14
CA LEU A 84 -7.31 -6.69 5.46
C LEU A 84 -8.02 -5.53 6.16
N THR A 85 -9.28 -5.25 5.78
CA THR A 85 -10.07 -4.13 6.34
C THR A 85 -10.56 -4.44 7.75
N ASP A 86 -10.99 -5.67 8.02
CA ASP A 86 -11.51 -6.09 9.33
C ASP A 86 -10.41 -6.61 10.28
N GLY A 87 -9.16 -6.70 9.80
CA GLY A 87 -8.02 -7.14 10.58
C GLY A 87 -7.93 -8.66 10.78
N SER A 88 -8.69 -9.45 10.03
CA SER A 88 -8.64 -10.93 10.09
C SER A 88 -7.57 -11.53 9.18
N PHE A 89 -6.92 -10.72 8.33
CA PHE A 89 -5.85 -11.19 7.43
C PHE A 89 -4.65 -11.70 8.23
N VAL A 90 -4.21 -12.91 7.93
CA VAL A 90 -3.05 -13.53 8.59
C VAL A 90 -1.84 -13.46 7.66
N PHE A 91 -0.85 -12.67 8.03
CA PHE A 91 0.45 -12.63 7.36
C PHE A 91 1.26 -13.89 7.65
N ALA A 92 1.90 -14.44 6.62
CA ALA A 92 2.81 -15.57 6.74
C ALA A 92 4.27 -15.08 6.95
N PRO A 93 5.12 -15.87 7.60
CA PRO A 93 6.55 -15.53 7.74
C PRO A 93 7.28 -15.37 6.41
N THR A 94 6.73 -15.91 5.33
CA THR A 94 7.25 -15.82 3.96
C THR A 94 6.79 -14.59 3.20
N ASP A 95 5.89 -13.79 3.76
CA ASP A 95 5.40 -12.57 3.14
C ASP A 95 6.45 -11.46 3.30
N GLU A 96 7.26 -11.24 2.28
CA GLU A 96 8.30 -10.21 2.29
C GLU A 96 7.76 -8.80 2.06
N ASP A 97 6.63 -8.69 1.35
CA ASP A 97 5.90 -7.46 1.03
C ASP A 97 4.38 -7.69 0.98
N ILE A 98 3.62 -6.61 0.94
CA ILE A 98 2.15 -6.69 0.87
C ILE A 98 1.67 -7.36 -0.42
N HIS A 99 2.39 -7.20 -1.52
CA HIS A 99 2.06 -7.76 -2.82
C HIS A 99 2.16 -9.28 -2.80
N THR A 100 3.22 -9.82 -2.18
CA THR A 100 3.39 -11.26 -1.94
C THR A 100 2.28 -11.81 -1.05
N ALA A 101 1.92 -11.10 0.03
CA ALA A 101 0.87 -11.51 0.93
C ALA A 101 -0.49 -11.59 0.22
N VAL A 102 -0.86 -10.57 -0.55
CA VAL A 102 -2.10 -10.53 -1.35
C VAL A 102 -2.12 -11.66 -2.37
N GLU A 103 -1.05 -11.82 -3.15
CA GLU A 103 -0.94 -12.85 -4.20
C GLU A 103 -1.03 -14.28 -3.62
N ARG A 104 -0.35 -14.54 -2.50
CA ARG A 104 -0.44 -15.80 -1.77
C ARG A 104 -1.89 -16.07 -1.35
N ARG A 105 -2.53 -15.09 -0.68
CA ARG A 105 -3.89 -15.28 -0.17
C ARG A 105 -4.91 -15.47 -1.28
N VAL A 106 -4.81 -14.72 -2.37
CA VAL A 106 -5.64 -14.91 -3.57
C VAL A 106 -5.45 -16.33 -4.14
N THR A 107 -4.22 -16.84 -4.18
CA THR A 107 -3.92 -18.18 -4.64
C THR A 107 -4.49 -19.25 -3.71
N GLU A 108 -4.46 -19.05 -2.40
CA GLU A 108 -5.09 -19.95 -1.43
C GLU A 108 -6.61 -20.05 -1.63
N ILE A 109 -7.28 -18.94 -1.92
CA ILE A 109 -8.75 -18.87 -2.09
C ILE A 109 -9.17 -19.36 -3.47
N ALA A 110 -8.56 -18.85 -4.55
CA ALA A 110 -8.96 -19.12 -5.93
C ALA A 110 -8.23 -20.33 -6.56
N GLY A 111 -7.28 -20.95 -5.83
CA GLY A 111 -6.53 -22.11 -6.30
C GLY A 111 -5.70 -21.79 -7.56
N PRO A 112 -5.69 -22.70 -8.58
CA PRO A 112 -4.89 -22.53 -9.79
C PRO A 112 -5.17 -21.22 -10.56
N ALA A 113 -6.40 -20.72 -10.53
CA ALA A 113 -6.76 -19.44 -11.15
C ALA A 113 -6.06 -18.26 -10.47
N GLY A 114 -5.94 -18.29 -9.11
CA GLY A 114 -5.21 -17.29 -8.34
C GLY A 114 -3.74 -17.19 -8.74
N GLY A 115 -3.07 -18.31 -9.01
CA GLY A 115 -1.68 -18.36 -9.48
C GLY A 115 -1.46 -17.66 -10.84
N LYS A 116 -2.51 -17.39 -11.62
CA LYS A 116 -2.44 -16.64 -12.87
C LYS A 116 -2.44 -15.11 -12.66
N LEU A 117 -2.71 -14.62 -11.46
CA LEU A 117 -2.81 -13.18 -11.17
C LEU A 117 -1.55 -12.40 -11.60
N HIS A 118 -0.37 -13.00 -11.48
CA HIS A 118 0.91 -12.38 -11.84
C HIS A 118 1.27 -12.51 -13.33
N THR A 119 0.44 -13.13 -14.16
CA THR A 119 0.73 -13.37 -15.57
C THR A 119 1.02 -12.08 -16.33
N GLY A 120 2.16 -12.00 -17.02
CA GLY A 120 2.57 -10.85 -17.81
C GLY A 120 2.86 -9.57 -17.00
N ARG A 121 3.08 -9.67 -15.70
CA ARG A 121 3.31 -8.59 -14.77
C ARG A 121 4.69 -8.70 -14.14
N SER A 122 5.36 -7.58 -13.91
CA SER A 122 6.57 -7.50 -13.09
C SER A 122 6.22 -6.93 -11.71
N ARG A 123 6.87 -7.40 -10.66
CA ARG A 123 6.76 -6.76 -9.33
C ARG A 123 7.11 -5.28 -9.39
N ASN A 124 8.06 -4.89 -10.25
CA ASN A 124 8.48 -3.49 -10.38
C ASN A 124 7.37 -2.58 -10.93
N ASP A 125 6.64 -2.99 -11.98
CA ASP A 125 5.53 -2.19 -12.51
C ASP A 125 4.33 -2.16 -11.56
N GLN A 126 4.09 -3.24 -10.83
CA GLN A 126 3.09 -3.34 -9.78
C GLN A 126 3.35 -2.31 -8.68
N VAL A 127 4.50 -2.40 -8.02
CA VAL A 127 4.89 -1.49 -6.92
C VAL A 127 4.87 -0.03 -7.39
N ALA A 128 5.38 0.27 -8.59
CA ALA A 128 5.39 1.63 -9.12
C ALA A 128 3.97 2.17 -9.37
N THR A 129 3.04 1.33 -9.81
CA THR A 129 1.63 1.68 -9.99
C THR A 129 0.97 1.95 -8.66
N ASP A 130 1.14 1.06 -7.70
CA ASP A 130 0.53 1.14 -6.38
C ASP A 130 1.02 2.36 -5.60
N LEU A 131 2.32 2.65 -5.66
CA LEU A 131 2.88 3.87 -5.06
C LEU A 131 2.29 5.13 -5.69
N ARG A 132 2.03 5.16 -7.00
CA ARG A 132 1.38 6.30 -7.67
C ARG A 132 -0.07 6.45 -7.27
N LEU A 133 -0.82 5.35 -7.16
CA LEU A 133 -2.22 5.37 -6.70
C LEU A 133 -2.29 5.87 -5.25
N TYR A 134 -1.44 5.31 -4.38
CA TYR A 134 -1.30 5.75 -2.99
C TYR A 134 -0.98 7.24 -2.89
N THR A 135 0.05 7.70 -3.62
CA THR A 135 0.48 9.10 -3.59
C THR A 135 -0.65 10.04 -4.05
N LYS A 136 -1.36 9.68 -5.12
CA LYS A 136 -2.50 10.46 -5.60
C LYS A 136 -3.58 10.60 -4.53
N ARG A 137 -3.96 9.51 -3.87
CA ARG A 137 -4.96 9.50 -2.80
C ARG A 137 -4.48 10.30 -1.58
N ALA A 138 -3.25 10.07 -1.13
CA ALA A 138 -2.66 10.77 0.00
C ALA A 138 -2.53 12.29 -0.24
N LEU A 139 -2.20 12.72 -1.46
CA LEU A 139 -2.12 14.14 -1.80
C LEU A 139 -3.50 14.83 -1.73
N LEU A 140 -4.57 14.15 -2.14
CA LEU A 140 -5.93 14.69 -1.99
C LEU A 140 -6.29 14.85 -0.52
N GLU A 141 -5.99 13.86 0.31
CA GLU A 141 -6.22 13.94 1.76
C GLU A 141 -5.40 15.08 2.41
N VAL A 142 -4.15 15.25 2.02
CA VAL A 142 -3.31 16.36 2.50
C VAL A 142 -3.90 17.70 2.08
N ALA A 143 -4.35 17.84 0.83
CA ALA A 143 -4.97 19.07 0.35
C ALA A 143 -6.23 19.43 1.15
N GLU A 144 -7.10 18.45 1.44
CA GLU A 144 -8.28 18.65 2.29
C GLU A 144 -7.92 19.11 3.71
N ARG A 145 -6.88 18.52 4.31
CA ARG A 145 -6.39 18.91 5.64
C ARG A 145 -5.79 20.32 5.65
N VAL A 146 -5.07 20.71 4.58
CA VAL A 146 -4.52 22.06 4.42
C VAL A 146 -5.67 23.07 4.34
N LEU A 147 -6.69 22.82 3.52
CA LEU A 147 -7.85 23.69 3.40
C LEU A 147 -8.58 23.84 4.75
N ALA A 148 -8.82 22.75 5.46
CA ALA A 148 -9.45 22.79 6.77
C ALA A 148 -8.63 23.61 7.79
N PHE A 149 -7.30 23.52 7.71
CA PHE A 149 -6.43 24.32 8.57
C PHE A 149 -6.44 25.81 8.20
N GLN A 150 -6.46 26.14 6.89
CA GLN A 150 -6.64 27.53 6.44
C GLN A 150 -7.99 28.10 6.92
N GLU A 151 -9.09 27.37 6.83
CA GLU A 151 -10.39 27.76 7.34
C GLU A 151 -10.35 28.05 8.86
N ALA A 152 -9.69 27.17 9.62
CA ALA A 152 -9.51 27.37 11.06
C ALA A 152 -8.71 28.63 11.38
N LEU A 153 -7.65 28.93 10.62
CA LEU A 153 -6.85 30.17 10.78
C LEU A 153 -7.67 31.40 10.43
N LEU A 154 -8.48 31.38 9.36
CA LEU A 154 -9.38 32.46 8.96
C LEU A 154 -10.45 32.71 10.02
N GLY A 155 -11.14 31.67 10.47
CA GLY A 155 -12.16 31.78 11.51
C GLY A 155 -11.57 32.32 12.82
N ARG A 156 -10.37 31.87 13.19
CA ARG A 156 -9.71 32.39 14.40
C ARG A 156 -9.26 33.84 14.25
N ALA A 157 -8.80 34.23 13.06
CA ALA A 157 -8.44 35.62 12.78
C ALA A 157 -9.64 36.56 12.87
N ASP A 158 -10.82 36.12 12.43
CA ASP A 158 -12.08 36.88 12.56
C ASP A 158 -12.53 36.99 14.02
N GLU A 159 -12.49 35.91 14.78
CA GLU A 159 -12.88 35.88 16.19
C GLU A 159 -12.03 36.80 17.08
N VAL A 160 -10.72 36.89 16.84
CA VAL A 160 -9.80 37.70 17.68
C VAL A 160 -9.87 39.19 17.36
N GLY A 161 -10.42 39.59 16.21
CA GLY A 161 -10.63 40.99 15.82
C GLY A 161 -9.37 41.84 15.98
N ASP A 162 -9.49 42.92 16.73
CA ASP A 162 -8.43 43.91 16.96
C ASP A 162 -7.46 43.56 18.11
N ALA A 163 -7.38 42.30 18.54
CA ALA A 163 -6.46 41.88 19.60
C ALA A 163 -5.00 42.04 19.16
N TYR A 164 -4.18 42.68 20.03
CA TYR A 164 -2.76 42.89 19.82
C TYR A 164 -1.90 41.89 20.60
N LEU A 165 -0.76 41.52 20.02
CA LEU A 165 0.30 40.78 20.69
C LEU A 165 1.66 41.51 20.44
N PRO A 166 2.66 41.31 21.28
CA PRO A 166 4.00 41.86 21.01
C PRO A 166 4.67 41.02 19.89
N GLY A 167 5.15 41.70 18.85
CA GLY A 167 6.13 41.11 17.93
C GLY A 167 7.47 40.96 18.65
N TYR A 168 8.30 39.98 18.24
CA TYR A 168 9.60 39.72 18.84
C TYR A 168 10.70 39.75 17.80
N THR A 169 11.84 40.37 18.16
CA THR A 169 13.11 40.23 17.45
C THR A 169 14.20 39.97 18.47
N HIS A 170 15.17 39.13 18.17
CA HIS A 170 16.26 38.76 19.08
C HIS A 170 15.79 38.39 20.50
N LEU A 171 14.67 37.69 20.62
CA LEU A 171 14.01 37.32 21.88
C LEU A 171 13.53 38.49 22.72
N GLN A 172 13.43 39.71 22.13
CA GLN A 172 12.99 40.93 22.78
C GLN A 172 11.67 41.41 22.16
N ARG A 173 10.84 42.04 22.99
CA ARG A 173 9.59 42.66 22.53
C ARG A 173 9.93 43.82 21.58
N ALA A 174 9.31 43.81 20.41
CA ALA A 174 9.43 44.87 19.41
C ALA A 174 8.08 45.61 19.25
N GLN A 175 7.60 45.78 18.02
CA GLN A 175 6.33 46.49 17.76
C GLN A 175 5.09 45.65 18.15
N PRO A 176 3.94 46.30 18.42
CA PRO A 176 2.67 45.62 18.52
C PRO A 176 2.24 45.09 17.14
N VAL A 177 1.67 43.89 17.12
CA VAL A 177 1.18 43.22 15.91
C VAL A 177 -0.23 42.76 16.19
N LEU A 178 -1.13 42.87 15.21
CA LEU A 178 -2.48 42.27 15.31
C LEU A 178 -2.33 40.74 15.30
N LEU A 179 -3.02 40.08 16.23
CA LEU A 179 -3.04 38.62 16.28
C LEU A 179 -3.65 38.05 15.01
N ALA A 180 -4.68 38.66 14.46
CA ALA A 180 -5.27 38.30 13.17
C ALA A 180 -4.23 38.33 12.04
N HIS A 181 -3.40 39.39 11.95
CA HIS A 181 -2.32 39.47 10.95
C HIS A 181 -1.30 38.34 11.10
N HIS A 182 -0.92 38.01 12.35
CA HIS A 182 -0.03 36.87 12.60
C HIS A 182 -0.61 35.54 12.13
N LEU A 183 -1.89 35.25 12.42
CA LEU A 183 -2.57 34.04 11.99
C LEU A 183 -2.68 33.95 10.46
N LEU A 184 -3.07 35.05 9.81
CA LEU A 184 -3.21 35.13 8.36
C LEU A 184 -1.87 34.95 7.61
N ALA A 185 -0.74 35.34 8.21
CA ALA A 185 0.57 35.09 7.62
C ALA A 185 0.82 33.58 7.41
N HIS A 186 0.38 32.73 8.35
CA HIS A 186 0.42 31.28 8.20
C HIS A 186 -0.60 30.76 7.16
N GLY A 187 -1.79 31.34 7.11
CA GLY A 187 -2.80 31.00 6.10
C GLY A 187 -2.31 31.26 4.66
N TRP A 188 -1.53 32.32 4.44
CA TRP A 188 -0.95 32.63 3.13
C TRP A 188 0.23 31.73 2.76
N ALA A 189 0.92 31.14 3.73
CA ALA A 189 2.04 30.23 3.49
C ALA A 189 1.59 28.82 3.09
N LEU A 190 0.35 28.45 3.39
CA LEU A 190 -0.27 27.16 3.08
C LEU A 190 -0.98 27.18 1.71
#